data_70e765b6445faf0047cd1fc6bbbbb3e2
#
_entry.id   70e765b6445faf0047cd1fc6bbbbb3e2
#
_cell.length_a   1.000
_cell.length_b   1.000
_cell.length_c   1.000
_cell.angle_alpha   90.00
_cell.angle_beta   90.00
_cell.angle_gamma   90.00
#
_symmetry.space_group_name_H-M   'P 1'
#
loop_
_entity.id
_entity.type
_entity.pdbx_description
1 polymer ?
#
loop_
_entity_poly.entity_id
_entity_poly.type
_entity_poly.pdbx_seq_one_letter_code
_entity_poly.pdbx_strand_id
1 'polypeptide(L)'
;MPRVQNKKIDIIVGIPTYNEADSISNTVQKIDKGLSKYFPEHRALIINVDSRSSDGTGRVFNNIKTKTDKMLFSVKKQPRGKGANIFSLLKLGKKFGAKYIATIDADITTITEEWPKLLLNPLIKENVDFVTPIYTRNRYEGNTTNHFCFPLLYAWFGRKINQPIGGDFAMSDRFARYILEQQKPKNAF
;
A
#
# COMPACT_ATOMS: atom_id res chain seq x y z
N MET A 1 15.04 11.49 13.21
CA MET A 1 13.81 11.67 12.40
C MET A 1 14.23 12.34 11.09
N PRO A 2 13.98 11.76 9.93
CA PRO A 2 14.36 12.40 8.67
C PRO A 2 13.54 13.67 8.44
N ARG A 3 14.16 14.65 7.79
CA ARG A 3 13.64 16.01 7.52
C ARG A 3 12.46 16.00 6.50
N VAL A 4 11.36 15.36 6.83
CA VAL A 4 10.11 15.44 6.03
C VAL A 4 9.27 16.65 6.46
N GLN A 5 9.87 17.65 7.13
CA GLN A 5 9.15 18.84 7.56
C GLN A 5 8.96 19.80 6.38
N ASN A 6 7.69 20.09 6.08
CA ASN A 6 7.18 21.16 5.21
C ASN A 6 7.24 21.03 3.68
N LYS A 7 7.42 19.86 3.09
CA LYS A 7 7.24 19.73 1.63
C LYS A 7 6.08 18.78 1.33
N LYS A 8 5.14 19.23 0.51
CA LYS A 8 4.00 18.44 0.05
C LYS A 8 4.49 17.15 -0.63
N ILE A 9 3.96 16.01 -0.23
CA ILE A 9 4.21 14.71 -0.86
C ILE A 9 3.09 14.49 -1.88
N ASP A 10 3.42 14.04 -3.09
CA ASP A 10 2.43 13.71 -4.10
C ASP A 10 2.01 12.25 -4.02
N ILE A 11 2.97 11.34 -3.84
CA ILE A 11 2.78 9.91 -3.84
C ILE A 11 3.26 9.31 -2.51
N ILE A 12 2.44 8.47 -1.90
CA ILE A 12 2.86 7.60 -0.80
C ILE A 12 2.69 6.15 -1.22
N VAL A 13 3.75 5.36 -1.03
CA VAL A 13 3.67 3.89 -1.12
C VAL A 13 3.90 3.32 0.27
N GLY A 14 2.85 2.73 0.84
CA GLY A 14 2.86 2.09 2.13
C GLY A 14 3.15 0.60 2.03
N ILE A 15 3.98 0.09 2.91
CA ILE A 15 4.30 -1.33 3.05
C ILE A 15 3.85 -1.74 4.45
N PRO A 16 2.66 -2.34 4.59
CA PRO A 16 2.22 -2.87 5.88
C PRO A 16 3.05 -4.12 6.23
N THR A 17 3.64 -4.14 7.43
CA THR A 17 4.50 -5.25 7.84
C THR A 17 4.15 -5.80 9.22
N TYR A 18 4.39 -7.10 9.37
CA TYR A 18 4.48 -7.80 10.64
C TYR A 18 5.39 -9.03 10.48
N ASN A 19 6.63 -8.95 10.98
CA ASN A 19 7.68 -9.97 10.88
C ASN A 19 8.02 -10.31 9.40
N GLU A 20 8.53 -9.29 8.71
CA GLU A 20 8.87 -9.35 7.27
C GLU A 20 10.36 -9.02 7.03
N ALA A 21 11.25 -9.36 7.97
CA ALA A 21 12.67 -9.02 7.86
C ALA A 21 13.34 -9.60 6.61
N ASP A 22 12.93 -10.81 6.21
CA ASP A 22 13.52 -11.52 5.07
C ASP A 22 13.06 -10.99 3.71
N SER A 23 11.84 -10.46 3.63
CA SER A 23 11.19 -10.08 2.37
C SER A 23 11.27 -8.58 2.05
N ILE A 24 11.19 -7.73 3.06
CA ILE A 24 11.02 -6.28 2.91
C ILE A 24 12.10 -5.60 2.05
N SER A 25 13.33 -6.11 2.08
CA SER A 25 14.43 -5.48 1.33
C SER A 25 14.21 -5.51 -0.17
N ASN A 26 13.78 -6.64 -0.73
CA ASN A 26 13.49 -6.79 -2.15
C ASN A 26 12.36 -5.85 -2.56
N THR A 27 11.27 -5.86 -1.80
CA THR A 27 10.07 -5.05 -2.08
C THR A 27 10.39 -3.56 -2.08
N VAL A 28 11.09 -3.05 -1.06
CA VAL A 28 11.48 -1.63 -0.99
C VAL A 28 12.36 -1.22 -2.17
N GLN A 29 13.35 -2.05 -2.55
CA GLN A 29 14.23 -1.75 -3.68
C GLN A 29 13.50 -1.69 -5.01
N LYS A 30 12.53 -2.59 -5.25
CA LYS A 30 11.71 -2.58 -6.47
C LYS A 30 10.79 -1.37 -6.51
N ILE A 31 10.16 -1.00 -5.39
CA ILE A 31 9.35 0.21 -5.27
C ILE A 31 10.20 1.46 -5.53
N ASP A 32 11.36 1.58 -4.91
CA ASP A 32 12.26 2.73 -5.08
C ASP A 32 12.70 2.90 -6.53
N LYS A 33 13.12 1.82 -7.20
CA LYS A 33 13.46 1.83 -8.62
C LYS A 33 12.27 2.26 -9.48
N GLY A 34 11.09 1.71 -9.22
CA GLY A 34 9.88 2.03 -9.96
C GLY A 34 9.47 3.49 -9.81
N LEU A 35 9.46 4.01 -8.58
CA LEU A 35 9.14 5.41 -8.32
C LEU A 35 10.15 6.35 -9.00
N SER A 36 11.43 6.09 -8.86
CA SER A 36 12.49 6.90 -9.49
C SER A 36 12.44 6.88 -11.03
N LYS A 37 12.02 5.76 -11.62
CA LYS A 37 11.98 5.58 -13.08
C LYS A 37 10.72 6.17 -13.72
N TYR A 38 9.57 5.93 -13.11
CA TYR A 38 8.28 6.23 -13.73
C TYR A 38 7.61 7.51 -13.21
N PHE A 39 8.07 8.02 -12.04
CA PHE A 39 7.50 9.21 -11.40
C PHE A 39 8.57 10.20 -10.93
N PRO A 40 9.58 10.54 -11.77
CA PRO A 40 10.67 11.42 -11.35
C PRO A 40 10.21 12.84 -11.00
N GLU A 41 9.10 13.30 -11.58
CA GLU A 41 8.52 14.62 -11.34
C GLU A 41 7.64 14.69 -10.08
N HIS A 42 7.33 13.52 -9.49
CA HIS A 42 6.50 13.43 -8.29
C HIS A 42 7.34 13.25 -7.05
N ARG A 43 7.03 14.02 -6.02
CA ARG A 43 7.65 13.77 -4.74
C ARG A 43 7.00 12.57 -4.06
N ALA A 44 7.73 11.49 -3.98
CA ALA A 44 7.29 10.24 -3.40
C ALA A 44 7.88 9.98 -2.01
N LEU A 45 7.14 9.22 -1.19
CA LEU A 45 7.55 8.75 0.14
C LEU A 45 7.20 7.26 0.30
N ILE A 46 8.18 6.44 0.64
CA ILE A 46 7.97 5.03 0.99
C ILE A 46 7.78 4.94 2.51
N ILE A 47 6.66 4.37 2.95
CA ILE A 47 6.37 4.22 4.39
C ILE A 47 6.25 2.75 4.74
N ASN A 48 7.16 2.25 5.58
CA ASN A 48 6.90 0.98 6.27
C ASN A 48 5.97 1.25 7.45
N VAL A 49 4.76 0.67 7.40
CA VAL A 49 3.78 0.72 8.49
C VAL A 49 3.85 -0.58 9.27
N ASP A 50 4.63 -0.55 10.34
CA ASP A 50 5.00 -1.75 11.10
C ASP A 50 4.07 -2.03 12.28
N SER A 51 3.51 -3.24 12.35
CA SER A 51 2.67 -3.75 13.43
C SER A 51 3.47 -4.30 14.63
N ARG A 52 4.57 -3.65 15.00
CA ARG A 52 5.46 -4.06 16.10
C ARG A 52 6.12 -5.42 15.82
N SER A 53 6.79 -5.52 14.69
CA SER A 53 7.63 -6.67 14.36
C SER A 53 8.72 -6.91 15.40
N SER A 54 8.97 -8.16 15.73
CA SER A 54 9.98 -8.59 16.69
C SER A 54 11.24 -9.17 16.04
N ASP A 55 11.18 -9.46 14.74
CA ASP A 55 12.22 -10.10 13.94
C ASP A 55 13.31 -9.14 13.40
N GLY A 56 13.15 -7.85 13.67
CA GLY A 56 14.09 -6.84 13.16
C GLY A 56 13.67 -6.19 11.84
N THR A 57 12.46 -6.42 11.33
CA THR A 57 11.91 -5.81 10.11
C THR A 57 12.19 -4.30 10.03
N GLY A 58 11.90 -3.55 11.08
CA GLY A 58 12.13 -2.09 11.11
C GLY A 58 13.61 -1.71 10.99
N ARG A 59 14.52 -2.51 11.55
CA ARG A 59 15.98 -2.32 11.42
C ARG A 59 16.42 -2.57 9.99
N VAL A 60 15.97 -3.67 9.39
CA VAL A 60 16.24 -4.00 7.99
C VAL A 60 15.78 -2.86 7.09
N PHE A 61 14.53 -2.42 7.23
CA PHE A 61 13.99 -1.30 6.46
C PHE A 61 14.84 -0.03 6.58
N ASN A 62 15.25 0.35 7.78
CA ASN A 62 16.04 1.57 7.98
C ASN A 62 17.42 1.50 7.31
N ASN A 63 18.01 0.32 7.20
CA ASN A 63 19.32 0.13 6.60
C ASN A 63 19.31 0.08 5.06
N ILE A 64 18.14 -0.08 4.41
CA ILE A 64 18.05 -0.09 2.94
C ILE A 64 18.39 1.30 2.41
N LYS A 65 19.29 1.38 1.46
CA LYS A 65 19.58 2.63 0.73
C LYS A 65 18.56 2.82 -0.37
N THR A 66 17.89 3.97 -0.41
CA THR A 66 16.88 4.35 -1.41
C THR A 66 17.16 5.75 -1.93
N LYS A 67 16.74 6.02 -3.18
CA LYS A 67 16.72 7.38 -3.75
C LYS A 67 15.49 8.14 -3.28
N THR A 68 14.36 7.43 -3.17
CA THR A 68 13.11 7.98 -2.66
C THR A 68 13.19 8.15 -1.14
N ASP A 69 12.64 9.24 -0.63
CA ASP A 69 12.48 9.44 0.81
C ASP A 69 11.74 8.25 1.44
N LYS A 70 12.14 7.82 2.64
CA LYS A 70 11.47 6.72 3.34
C LYS A 70 11.27 7.00 4.81
N MET A 71 10.24 6.39 5.40
CA MET A 71 9.88 6.55 6.79
C MET A 71 9.39 5.23 7.40
N LEU A 72 9.90 4.89 8.59
CA LEU A 72 9.33 3.84 9.43
C LEU A 72 8.26 4.45 10.34
N PHE A 73 7.06 3.88 10.29
CA PHE A 73 5.96 4.21 11.19
C PHE A 73 5.53 2.97 11.97
N SER A 74 5.81 2.94 13.27
CA SER A 74 5.40 1.83 14.14
C SER A 74 4.09 2.17 14.86
N VAL A 75 3.11 1.28 14.73
CA VAL A 75 1.76 1.42 15.31
C VAL A 75 1.79 1.06 16.79
N LYS A 76 1.90 2.07 17.67
CA LYS A 76 2.11 1.83 19.13
C LYS A 76 0.85 1.45 19.92
N LYS A 77 -0.33 1.97 19.58
CA LYS A 77 -1.54 1.92 20.41
C LYS A 77 -2.81 1.38 19.72
N GLN A 78 -2.71 0.87 18.51
CA GLN A 78 -3.86 0.34 17.79
C GLN A 78 -3.88 -1.19 17.83
N PRO A 79 -5.02 -1.83 17.54
CA PRO A 79 -5.06 -3.27 17.34
C PRO A 79 -4.01 -3.69 16.32
N ARG A 80 -3.39 -4.85 16.49
CA ARG A 80 -2.50 -5.41 15.49
C ARG A 80 -3.31 -5.85 14.29
N GLY A 81 -2.75 -5.70 13.09
CA GLY A 81 -3.34 -6.23 11.87
C GLY A 81 -3.19 -5.29 10.68
N LYS A 82 -3.30 -5.86 9.49
CA LYS A 82 -3.13 -5.18 8.21
C LYS A 82 -4.10 -4.00 8.05
N GLY A 83 -5.35 -4.15 8.45
CA GLY A 83 -6.34 -3.08 8.42
C GLY A 83 -5.91 -1.85 9.22
N ALA A 84 -5.38 -2.04 10.43
CA ALA A 84 -4.88 -0.94 11.26
C ALA A 84 -3.67 -0.23 10.62
N ASN A 85 -2.80 -0.99 9.95
CA ASN A 85 -1.68 -0.43 9.19
C ASN A 85 -2.17 0.42 8.02
N ILE A 86 -3.15 -0.07 7.26
CA ILE A 86 -3.76 0.66 6.15
C ILE A 86 -4.40 1.96 6.65
N PHE A 87 -5.19 1.90 7.74
CA PHE A 87 -5.77 3.11 8.33
C PHE A 87 -4.73 4.13 8.77
N SER A 88 -3.64 3.66 9.36
CA SER A 88 -2.52 4.53 9.74
C SER A 88 -1.88 5.16 8.51
N LEU A 89 -1.73 4.41 7.43
CA LEU A 89 -1.23 4.90 6.15
C LEU A 89 -2.13 6.00 5.58
N LEU A 90 -3.46 5.80 5.55
CA LEU A 90 -4.41 6.80 5.06
C LEU A 90 -4.35 8.10 5.90
N LYS A 91 -4.24 7.99 7.22
CA LYS A 91 -4.06 9.15 8.11
C LYS A 91 -2.75 9.89 7.82
N LEU A 92 -1.67 9.16 7.55
CA LEU A 92 -0.39 9.74 7.14
C LEU A 92 -0.52 10.40 5.76
N GLY A 93 -1.22 9.78 4.82
CA GLY A 93 -1.54 10.36 3.51
C GLY A 93 -2.23 11.72 3.65
N LYS A 94 -3.28 11.79 4.44
CA LYS A 94 -3.97 13.05 4.76
C LYS A 94 -3.03 14.08 5.41
N LYS A 95 -2.22 13.65 6.37
CA LYS A 95 -1.26 14.52 7.08
C LYS A 95 -0.21 15.12 6.16
N PHE A 96 0.32 14.36 5.22
CA PHE A 96 1.34 14.82 4.27
C PHE A 96 0.76 15.47 3.01
N GLY A 97 -0.57 15.49 2.87
CA GLY A 97 -1.26 16.03 1.71
C GLY A 97 -1.01 15.25 0.42
N ALA A 98 -0.80 13.93 0.55
CA ALA A 98 -0.55 13.06 -0.59
C ALA A 98 -1.79 12.98 -1.49
N LYS A 99 -1.58 13.07 -2.80
CA LYS A 99 -2.64 12.94 -3.81
C LYS A 99 -2.96 11.48 -4.13
N TYR A 100 -1.94 10.63 -4.07
CA TYR A 100 -2.03 9.22 -4.43
C TYR A 100 -1.40 8.36 -3.34
N ILE A 101 -2.11 7.33 -2.93
CA ILE A 101 -1.67 6.41 -1.89
C ILE A 101 -1.76 4.99 -2.44
N ALA A 102 -0.65 4.27 -2.44
CA ALA A 102 -0.60 2.85 -2.78
C ALA A 102 -0.21 2.02 -1.57
N THR A 103 -0.68 0.79 -1.51
CA THR A 103 -0.20 -0.25 -0.60
C THR A 103 0.40 -1.39 -1.41
N ILE A 104 1.51 -1.93 -0.94
CA ILE A 104 2.18 -3.08 -1.54
C ILE A 104 2.65 -3.98 -0.40
N ASP A 105 2.32 -5.27 -0.48
CA ASP A 105 2.72 -6.25 0.53
C ASP A 105 4.24 -6.49 0.52
N ALA A 106 4.80 -6.75 1.69
CA ALA A 106 6.25 -6.91 1.84
C ALA A 106 6.79 -8.24 1.27
N ASP A 107 5.95 -9.27 1.23
CA ASP A 107 6.29 -10.67 0.94
C ASP A 107 6.08 -11.08 -0.53
N ILE A 108 5.82 -10.13 -1.42
CA ILE A 108 5.61 -10.43 -2.84
C ILE A 108 6.93 -10.81 -3.50
N THR A 109 7.10 -12.10 -3.80
CA THR A 109 8.30 -12.63 -4.45
C THR A 109 8.43 -12.24 -5.92
N THR A 110 7.31 -12.02 -6.60
CA THR A 110 7.22 -11.69 -8.04
C THR A 110 7.21 -10.20 -8.32
N ILE A 111 7.39 -9.35 -7.32
CA ILE A 111 7.36 -7.89 -7.47
C ILE A 111 8.43 -7.41 -8.46
N THR A 112 8.04 -6.51 -9.36
CA THR A 112 8.92 -5.84 -10.31
C THR A 112 8.94 -4.33 -10.10
N GLU A 113 9.88 -3.65 -10.74
CA GLU A 113 9.93 -2.17 -10.72
C GLU A 113 8.74 -1.51 -11.43
N GLU A 114 7.96 -2.26 -12.20
CA GLU A 114 6.76 -1.76 -12.86
C GLU A 114 5.53 -1.71 -11.93
N TRP A 115 5.58 -2.36 -10.79
CA TRP A 115 4.45 -2.44 -9.85
C TRP A 115 3.89 -1.06 -9.46
N PRO A 116 4.72 -0.10 -9.02
CA PRO A 116 4.23 1.25 -8.74
C PRO A 116 3.57 1.92 -9.96
N LYS A 117 4.12 1.71 -11.16
CA LYS A 117 3.55 2.26 -12.41
C LYS A 117 2.15 1.71 -12.67
N LEU A 118 1.98 0.39 -12.56
CA LEU A 118 0.70 -0.27 -12.82
C LEU A 118 -0.39 0.18 -11.84
N LEU A 119 -0.05 0.40 -10.58
CA LEU A 119 -0.99 0.86 -9.56
C LEU A 119 -1.31 2.35 -9.65
N LEU A 120 -0.32 3.19 -9.95
CA LEU A 120 -0.47 4.64 -9.84
C LEU A 120 -0.88 5.33 -11.15
N ASN A 121 -0.49 4.79 -12.32
CA ASN A 121 -0.82 5.41 -13.60
C ASN A 121 -2.33 5.61 -13.85
N PRO A 122 -3.21 4.63 -13.54
CA PRO A 122 -4.64 4.86 -13.74
C PRO A 122 -5.18 6.00 -12.88
N LEU A 123 -4.69 6.14 -11.64
CA LEU A 123 -5.08 7.25 -10.76
C LEU A 123 -4.65 8.62 -11.34
N ILE A 124 -3.43 8.67 -11.88
CA ILE A 124 -2.80 9.92 -12.35
C ILE A 124 -3.35 10.32 -13.72
N LYS A 125 -3.48 9.36 -14.64
CA LYS A 125 -3.80 9.63 -16.05
C LYS A 125 -5.29 9.54 -16.36
N GLU A 126 -6.00 8.63 -15.70
CA GLU A 126 -7.41 8.33 -15.99
C GLU A 126 -8.36 8.90 -14.95
N ASN A 127 -7.81 9.55 -13.90
CA ASN A 127 -8.56 10.18 -12.81
C ASN A 127 -9.57 9.24 -12.11
N VAL A 128 -9.21 7.95 -12.03
CA VAL A 128 -9.96 6.97 -11.26
C VAL A 128 -9.64 7.10 -9.77
N ASP A 129 -10.50 6.60 -8.90
CA ASP A 129 -10.32 6.73 -7.46
C ASP A 129 -9.70 5.53 -6.78
N PHE A 130 -9.82 4.34 -7.38
CA PHE A 130 -9.34 3.11 -6.78
C PHE A 130 -8.84 2.14 -7.85
N VAL A 131 -7.69 1.53 -7.61
CA VAL A 131 -7.02 0.58 -8.50
C VAL A 131 -6.64 -0.66 -7.71
N THR A 132 -7.02 -1.82 -8.23
CA THR A 132 -6.56 -3.13 -7.76
C THR A 132 -5.89 -3.88 -8.89
N PRO A 133 -4.81 -4.64 -8.64
CA PRO A 133 -4.17 -5.43 -9.68
C PRO A 133 -5.02 -6.66 -10.04
N ILE A 134 -4.86 -7.13 -11.27
CA ILE A 134 -5.30 -8.45 -11.67
C ILE A 134 -4.06 -9.33 -11.73
N TYR A 135 -4.00 -10.35 -10.87
CA TYR A 135 -2.88 -11.28 -10.86
C TYR A 135 -3.13 -12.44 -11.84
N THR A 136 -2.13 -12.71 -12.67
CA THR A 136 -2.08 -13.98 -13.41
C THR A 136 -1.70 -15.08 -12.41
N ARG A 137 -2.66 -15.93 -12.06
CA ARG A 137 -2.49 -17.00 -11.08
C ARG A 137 -2.66 -18.36 -11.73
N ASN A 138 -2.00 -19.36 -11.13
CA ASN A 138 -2.28 -20.74 -11.45
C ASN A 138 -3.74 -21.05 -11.04
N ARG A 139 -4.36 -22.03 -11.72
CA ARG A 139 -5.76 -22.45 -11.48
C ARG A 139 -6.02 -22.84 -10.01
N TYR A 140 -5.00 -23.27 -9.28
CA TYR A 140 -5.10 -23.69 -7.88
C TYR A 140 -4.77 -22.58 -6.85
N GLU A 141 -4.44 -21.38 -7.32
CA GLU A 141 -4.11 -20.25 -6.47
C GLU A 141 -5.29 -19.28 -6.34
N GLY A 142 -5.33 -18.57 -5.21
CA GLY A 142 -6.36 -17.55 -4.96
C GLY A 142 -7.77 -18.10 -4.78
N ASN A 143 -7.91 -19.31 -4.23
CA ASN A 143 -9.19 -20.01 -4.07
C ASN A 143 -10.26 -19.13 -3.38
N THR A 144 -9.92 -18.45 -2.30
CA THR A 144 -10.85 -17.56 -1.62
C THR A 144 -11.32 -16.42 -2.52
N THR A 145 -10.41 -15.81 -3.28
CA THR A 145 -10.73 -14.73 -4.23
C THR A 145 -11.61 -15.24 -5.36
N ASN A 146 -11.19 -16.34 -6.02
CA ASN A 146 -11.79 -16.80 -7.27
C ASN A 146 -13.08 -17.58 -7.05
N HIS A 147 -13.15 -18.40 -5.99
CA HIS A 147 -14.28 -19.32 -5.78
C HIS A 147 -15.29 -18.84 -4.74
N PHE A 148 -14.93 -17.86 -3.91
CA PHE A 148 -15.84 -17.31 -2.91
C PHE A 148 -16.11 -15.82 -3.11
N CYS A 149 -15.08 -14.98 -2.99
CA CYS A 149 -15.29 -13.53 -2.98
C CYS A 149 -15.81 -12.98 -4.32
N PHE A 150 -15.22 -13.42 -5.43
CA PHE A 150 -15.63 -12.97 -6.76
C PHE A 150 -17.08 -13.35 -7.07
N PRO A 151 -17.51 -14.63 -6.97
CA PRO A 151 -18.90 -15.02 -7.23
C PRO A 151 -19.90 -14.34 -6.30
N LEU A 152 -19.56 -14.22 -5.01
CA LEU A 152 -20.41 -13.57 -4.02
C LEU A 152 -20.67 -12.09 -4.37
N LEU A 153 -19.61 -11.34 -4.67
CA LEU A 153 -19.73 -9.94 -5.03
C LEU A 153 -20.43 -9.73 -6.37
N TYR A 154 -20.18 -10.63 -7.34
CA TYR A 154 -20.87 -10.60 -8.60
C TYR A 154 -22.38 -10.85 -8.43
N ALA A 155 -22.77 -11.84 -7.63
CA ALA A 155 -24.17 -12.13 -7.33
C ALA A 155 -24.84 -10.97 -6.56
N TRP A 156 -24.11 -10.32 -5.67
CA TRP A 156 -24.67 -9.27 -4.81
C TRP A 156 -24.80 -7.92 -5.52
N PHE A 157 -23.79 -7.54 -6.28
CA PHE A 157 -23.73 -6.20 -6.89
C PHE A 157 -23.93 -6.19 -8.41
N GLY A 158 -24.00 -7.35 -9.07
CA GLY A 158 -24.11 -7.44 -10.53
C GLY A 158 -22.86 -6.91 -11.26
N ARG A 159 -21.73 -6.72 -10.56
CA ARG A 159 -20.51 -6.14 -11.10
C ARG A 159 -19.35 -7.12 -11.06
N LYS A 160 -18.62 -7.19 -12.16
CA LYS A 160 -17.44 -8.08 -12.29
C LYS A 160 -16.22 -7.38 -11.68
N ILE A 161 -15.87 -7.77 -10.44
CA ILE A 161 -14.66 -7.32 -9.75
C ILE A 161 -13.71 -8.50 -9.63
N ASN A 162 -12.70 -8.55 -10.50
CA ASN A 162 -11.82 -9.73 -10.62
C ASN A 162 -10.92 -9.97 -9.39
N GLN A 163 -10.52 -8.90 -8.69
CA GLN A 163 -9.69 -8.98 -7.50
C GLN A 163 -10.34 -8.24 -6.33
N PRO A 164 -11.40 -8.81 -5.72
CA PRO A 164 -12.16 -8.14 -4.67
C PRO A 164 -11.42 -8.04 -3.35
N ILE A 165 -10.45 -8.92 -3.13
CA ILE A 165 -9.57 -8.91 -1.95
C ILE A 165 -8.13 -8.98 -2.40
N GLY A 166 -7.27 -8.20 -1.77
CA GLY A 166 -5.85 -8.17 -2.07
C GLY A 166 -5.12 -7.20 -1.15
N GLY A 167 -3.82 -7.38 -1.02
CA GLY A 167 -2.97 -6.50 -0.22
C GLY A 167 -2.49 -5.29 -0.98
N ASP A 168 -2.41 -5.42 -2.30
CA ASP A 168 -1.93 -4.38 -3.19
C ASP A 168 -3.10 -3.63 -3.78
N PHE A 169 -3.08 -2.34 -3.62
CA PHE A 169 -4.04 -1.44 -4.25
C PHE A 169 -3.51 -0.01 -4.21
N ALA A 170 -4.12 0.86 -4.99
CA ALA A 170 -3.86 2.28 -4.91
C ALA A 170 -5.16 3.07 -4.92
N MET A 171 -5.14 4.28 -4.34
CA MET A 171 -6.29 5.15 -4.27
C MET A 171 -5.93 6.62 -4.33
N SER A 172 -6.90 7.43 -4.77
CA SER A 172 -6.81 8.89 -4.71
C SER A 172 -6.96 9.39 -3.28
N ASP A 173 -6.52 10.62 -3.01
CA ASP A 173 -6.74 11.29 -1.73
C ASP A 173 -8.24 11.52 -1.45
N ARG A 174 -9.04 11.71 -2.49
CA ARG A 174 -10.49 11.85 -2.40
C ARG A 174 -11.11 10.58 -1.81
N PHE A 175 -10.76 9.42 -2.34
CA PHE A 175 -11.28 8.14 -1.85
C PHE A 175 -10.71 7.79 -0.47
N ALA A 176 -9.44 8.07 -0.22
CA ALA A 176 -8.83 7.88 1.09
C ALA A 176 -9.52 8.70 2.19
N ARG A 177 -9.86 9.96 1.89
CA ARG A 177 -10.64 10.82 2.82
C ARG A 177 -12.04 10.27 3.04
N TYR A 178 -12.74 9.86 1.98
CA TYR A 178 -14.05 9.23 2.10
C TYR A 178 -14.02 8.03 3.04
N ILE A 179 -13.05 7.12 2.89
CA ILE A 179 -12.89 5.96 3.79
C ILE A 179 -12.68 6.41 5.24
N LEU A 180 -11.82 7.41 5.47
CA LEU A 180 -11.53 7.91 6.82
C LEU A 180 -12.74 8.58 7.48
N GLU A 181 -13.64 9.19 6.72
CA GLU A 181 -14.86 9.84 7.21
C GLU A 181 -15.96 8.84 7.55
N GLN A 182 -16.08 7.74 6.78
CA GLN A 182 -17.07 6.69 7.04
C GLN A 182 -16.75 5.86 8.29
N GLN A 183 -15.50 5.83 8.71
CA GLN A 183 -15.12 5.08 9.89
C GLN A 183 -15.11 5.93 11.16
N LYS A 184 -16.19 5.86 11.89
CA LYS A 184 -16.13 6.12 13.34
C LYS A 184 -15.40 4.92 13.96
N PRO A 185 -14.25 5.11 14.65
CA PRO A 185 -13.40 4.01 15.11
C PRO A 185 -13.99 3.34 16.36
N LYS A 186 -15.17 2.72 16.24
CA LYS A 186 -15.75 1.99 17.34
C LYS A 186 -15.59 0.50 17.15
N ASN A 187 -14.86 -0.13 16.49
CA ASN A 187 -14.63 -1.60 16.35
C ASN A 187 -14.07 -1.94 14.96
N ALA A 188 -12.92 -1.39 14.61
CA ALA A 188 -12.11 -2.02 13.59
C ALA A 188 -11.33 -3.15 14.28
N PHE A 189 -11.76 -4.38 14.05
CA PHE A 189 -11.12 -5.62 14.47
C PHE A 189 -9.69 -5.71 13.98
#